data_4d0313a41218b4371e6ff8fb025e4289
#
_entry.id   4d0313a41218b4371e6ff8fb025e4289
#
_cell.length_a   1.000
_cell.length_b   1.000
_cell.length_c   1.000
_cell.angle_alpha   90.00
_cell.angle_beta   90.00
_cell.angle_gamma   90.00
#
_symmetry.space_group_name_H-M   'P 1'
#
loop_
_entity.id
_entity.type
_entity.pdbx_description
1 polymer ?
#
loop_
_entity_poly.entity_id
_entity_poly.type
_entity_poly.pdbx_seq_one_letter_code
_entity_poly.pdbx_strand_id
1 'polypeptide(L)'
;AGLPAGDEKYYTLGAEVHDTKANTDVPIEKIWPDRQFNAKLVNPANRRKMTVIVVGTGLAGGAAAASLGEAGYHVENFCYQDSPRRAHSIAAQGGINAAKDYKNDNDSVYRLFYDTVKGGDYRARETNVYRLADVSSNIIDQCVAVGVPFAREYGGLLDNRSFGGVQVQRTFYAKGQTGQQ
;
A
#
# COMPACT_ATOMS: atom_id res chain seq x y z
N ALA A 1 -0.67 29.44 -10.83
CA ALA A 1 -0.99 29.85 -9.48
C ALA A 1 0.33 30.07 -8.75
N GLY A 2 0.58 31.30 -8.22
CA GLY A 2 1.80 31.60 -7.48
C GLY A 2 1.88 30.79 -6.18
N LEU A 3 3.10 30.45 -5.78
CA LEU A 3 3.37 29.81 -4.50
C LEU A 3 2.87 30.71 -3.36
N PRO A 4 2.38 30.13 -2.24
CA PRO A 4 2.03 30.90 -1.07
C PRO A 4 3.23 31.71 -0.58
N ALA A 5 3.00 32.95 -0.23
CA ALA A 5 4.05 33.84 0.31
C ALA A 5 4.68 33.22 1.56
N GLY A 6 5.99 33.03 1.53
CA GLY A 6 6.76 32.45 2.65
C GLY A 6 7.28 31.04 2.42
N ASP A 7 6.87 30.37 1.37
CA ASP A 7 7.33 28.99 1.08
C ASP A 7 8.54 28.93 0.15
N GLU A 8 8.97 30.06 -0.42
CA GLU A 8 10.06 30.12 -1.39
C GLU A 8 11.38 29.55 -0.88
N LYS A 9 11.62 29.63 0.43
CA LYS A 9 12.83 29.07 1.05
C LYS A 9 12.95 27.55 1.00
N TYR A 10 11.85 26.87 0.71
CA TYR A 10 11.80 25.40 0.62
C TYR A 10 11.95 24.89 -0.80
N TYR A 11 11.99 25.78 -1.79
CA TYR A 11 12.09 25.41 -3.18
C TYR A 11 13.48 25.77 -3.73
N THR A 12 14.04 24.87 -4.51
CA THR A 12 15.28 25.15 -5.24
C THR A 12 14.97 26.14 -6.37
N LEU A 13 15.82 27.17 -6.50
CA LEU A 13 15.69 28.13 -7.60
C LEU A 13 15.72 27.39 -8.96
N GLY A 14 14.72 27.63 -9.78
CA GLY A 14 14.56 26.96 -11.08
C GLY A 14 13.83 25.60 -11.01
N ALA A 15 13.39 25.16 -9.82
CA ALA A 15 12.55 23.97 -9.71
C ALA A 15 11.16 24.24 -10.32
N GLU A 16 10.70 23.30 -11.12
CA GLU A 16 9.35 23.35 -11.68
C GLU A 16 8.36 22.75 -10.67
N VAL A 17 7.35 23.51 -10.30
CA VAL A 17 6.28 23.07 -9.39
C VAL A 17 5.08 22.61 -10.21
N HIS A 18 4.79 21.33 -10.19
CA HIS A 18 3.63 20.77 -10.85
C HIS A 18 2.41 20.73 -9.90
N ASP A 19 1.23 20.98 -10.45
CA ASP A 19 -0.03 20.77 -9.72
C ASP A 19 -0.21 19.28 -9.46
N THR A 20 -0.22 18.91 -8.19
CA THR A 20 -0.37 17.52 -7.74
C THR A 20 -1.80 17.14 -7.39
N LYS A 21 -2.77 18.00 -7.67
CA LYS A 21 -4.18 17.68 -7.43
C LYS A 21 -4.61 16.48 -8.25
N ALA A 22 -5.44 15.64 -7.64
CA ALA A 22 -6.06 14.54 -8.36
C ALA A 22 -6.93 15.06 -9.50
N ASN A 23 -6.93 14.38 -10.64
CA ASN A 23 -7.88 14.67 -11.71
C ASN A 23 -9.29 14.31 -11.24
N THR A 24 -10.15 15.30 -11.08
CA THR A 24 -11.54 15.15 -10.63
C THR A 24 -12.52 14.89 -11.78
N ASP A 25 -12.07 14.97 -13.02
CA ASP A 25 -12.92 14.78 -14.21
C ASP A 25 -13.12 13.30 -14.55
N VAL A 26 -12.33 12.43 -13.95
CA VAL A 26 -12.39 10.98 -14.15
C VAL A 26 -12.86 10.31 -12.87
N PRO A 27 -13.85 9.38 -12.93
CA PRO A 27 -14.27 8.59 -11.77
C PRO A 27 -13.06 7.86 -11.15
N ILE A 28 -13.00 7.85 -9.82
CA ILE A 28 -11.85 7.33 -9.06
C ILE A 28 -11.52 5.88 -9.42
N GLU A 29 -12.53 5.08 -9.73
CA GLU A 29 -12.40 3.66 -10.12
C GLU A 29 -11.69 3.48 -11.47
N LYS A 30 -11.71 4.50 -12.33
CA LYS A 30 -11.11 4.45 -13.66
C LYS A 30 -9.70 5.00 -13.72
N ILE A 31 -9.26 5.79 -12.76
CA ILE A 31 -7.97 6.47 -12.80
C ILE A 31 -6.80 5.49 -12.91
N TRP A 32 -6.83 4.40 -12.13
CA TRP A 32 -5.76 3.41 -12.19
C TRP A 32 -5.79 2.54 -13.44
N PRO A 33 -6.93 1.98 -13.87
CA PRO A 33 -7.03 1.26 -15.14
C PRO A 33 -6.58 2.08 -16.35
N ASP A 34 -6.98 3.34 -16.44
CA ASP A 34 -6.56 4.23 -17.52
C ASP A 34 -5.05 4.48 -17.50
N ARG A 35 -4.49 4.72 -16.32
CA ARG A 35 -3.04 4.88 -16.16
C ARG A 35 -2.29 3.59 -16.54
N GLN A 36 -2.78 2.45 -16.14
CA GLN A 36 -2.17 1.16 -16.45
C GLN A 36 -2.20 0.87 -17.95
N PHE A 37 -3.30 1.18 -18.61
CA PHE A 37 -3.44 1.03 -20.06
C PHE A 37 -2.45 1.92 -20.83
N ASN A 38 -2.24 3.15 -20.36
CA ASN A 38 -1.36 4.12 -21.03
C ASN A 38 0.11 4.03 -20.57
N ALA A 39 0.45 3.18 -19.60
CA ALA A 39 1.81 3.06 -19.06
C ALA A 39 2.75 2.45 -20.11
N LYS A 40 3.91 3.11 -20.29
CA LYS A 40 5.01 2.55 -21.09
C LYS A 40 5.75 1.50 -20.26
N LEU A 41 5.77 0.27 -20.72
CA LEU A 41 6.45 -0.82 -20.04
C LEU A 41 7.92 -0.91 -20.44
N VAL A 42 8.77 -1.24 -19.47
CA VAL A 42 10.18 -1.54 -19.74
C VAL A 42 10.27 -2.92 -20.37
N ASN A 43 10.99 -3.02 -21.50
CA ASN A 43 11.26 -4.30 -22.13
C ASN A 43 11.99 -5.24 -21.13
N PRO A 44 11.52 -6.48 -20.95
CA PRO A 44 12.13 -7.45 -20.03
C PRO A 44 13.64 -7.61 -20.20
N ALA A 45 14.16 -7.58 -21.44
CA ALA A 45 15.60 -7.68 -21.71
C ALA A 45 16.42 -6.51 -21.14
N ASN A 46 15.79 -5.35 -20.90
CA ASN A 46 16.46 -4.16 -20.37
C ASN A 46 16.34 -4.02 -18.85
N ARG A 47 15.44 -4.77 -18.20
CA ARG A 47 15.23 -4.66 -16.75
C ARG A 47 16.48 -4.90 -15.94
N ARG A 48 17.29 -5.91 -16.33
CA ARG A 48 18.56 -6.26 -15.65
C ARG A 48 19.62 -5.14 -15.69
N LYS A 49 19.46 -4.19 -16.59
CA LYS A 49 20.38 -3.05 -16.76
C LYS A 49 19.99 -1.86 -15.90
N MET A 50 18.83 -1.93 -15.26
CA MET A 50 18.28 -0.86 -14.45
C MET A 50 18.43 -1.19 -12.97
N THR A 51 18.96 -0.24 -12.22
CA THR A 51 19.00 -0.29 -10.76
C THR A 51 17.85 0.54 -10.21
N VAL A 52 17.08 -0.04 -9.31
CA VAL A 52 15.99 0.64 -8.59
C VAL A 52 16.38 0.76 -7.13
N ILE A 53 16.42 2.00 -6.65
CA ILE A 53 16.68 2.30 -5.24
C ILE A 53 15.35 2.34 -4.50
N VAL A 54 15.22 1.50 -3.47
CA VAL A 54 14.08 1.47 -2.56
C VAL A 54 14.53 1.96 -1.20
N VAL A 55 13.91 3.03 -0.71
CA VAL A 55 14.22 3.60 0.60
C VAL A 55 13.16 3.18 1.62
N GLY A 56 13.59 2.43 2.63
CA GLY A 56 12.75 1.87 3.67
C GLY A 56 12.58 0.35 3.55
N THR A 57 12.59 -0.33 4.69
CA THR A 57 12.51 -1.79 4.80
C THR A 57 11.27 -2.26 5.57
N GLY A 58 10.26 -1.40 5.67
CA GLY A 58 8.94 -1.79 6.16
C GLY A 58 8.17 -2.63 5.15
N LEU A 59 6.91 -2.93 5.40
CA LEU A 59 6.09 -3.74 4.50
C LEU A 59 6.05 -3.18 3.07
N ALA A 60 5.91 -1.87 2.91
CA ALA A 60 5.87 -1.23 1.59
C ALA A 60 7.19 -1.37 0.84
N GLY A 61 8.32 -1.06 1.49
CA GLY A 61 9.64 -1.15 0.88
C GLY A 61 10.06 -2.59 0.59
N GLY A 62 9.79 -3.50 1.52
CA GLY A 62 10.05 -4.93 1.35
C GLY A 62 9.25 -5.52 0.19
N ALA A 63 7.95 -5.23 0.11
CA ALA A 63 7.10 -5.68 -0.99
C ALA A 63 7.54 -5.11 -2.34
N ALA A 64 7.88 -3.82 -2.38
CA ALA A 64 8.41 -3.19 -3.60
C ALA A 64 9.73 -3.82 -4.04
N ALA A 65 10.68 -4.03 -3.11
CA ALA A 65 11.97 -4.64 -3.42
C ALA A 65 11.82 -6.08 -3.92
N ALA A 66 10.97 -6.88 -3.28
CA ALA A 66 10.70 -8.25 -3.67
C ALA A 66 10.06 -8.32 -5.07
N SER A 67 9.01 -7.54 -5.32
CA SER A 67 8.30 -7.53 -6.60
C SER A 67 9.17 -7.03 -7.75
N LEU A 68 10.00 -6.01 -7.50
CA LEU A 68 10.92 -5.50 -8.53
C LEU A 68 12.05 -6.50 -8.80
N GLY A 69 12.59 -7.15 -7.78
CA GLY A 69 13.59 -8.21 -7.93
C GLY A 69 13.04 -9.39 -8.71
N GLU A 70 11.83 -9.85 -8.40
CA GLU A 70 11.13 -10.90 -9.13
C GLU A 70 10.86 -10.50 -10.59
N ALA A 71 10.57 -9.24 -10.85
CA ALA A 71 10.41 -8.69 -12.20
C ALA A 71 11.73 -8.58 -12.98
N GLY A 72 12.89 -8.85 -12.35
CA GLY A 72 14.22 -8.89 -12.99
C GLY A 72 15.02 -7.59 -12.92
N TYR A 73 14.64 -6.63 -12.08
CA TYR A 73 15.43 -5.44 -11.82
C TYR A 73 16.55 -5.70 -10.81
N HIS A 74 17.65 -4.96 -10.91
CA HIS A 74 18.61 -4.86 -9.80
C HIS A 74 18.04 -3.91 -8.76
N VAL A 75 17.88 -4.38 -7.52
CA VAL A 75 17.25 -3.58 -6.46
C VAL A 75 18.23 -3.35 -5.31
N GLU A 76 18.41 -2.10 -4.95
CA GLU A 76 19.14 -1.68 -3.77
C GLU A 76 18.15 -1.14 -2.74
N ASN A 77 18.01 -1.85 -1.61
CA ASN A 77 17.05 -1.46 -0.58
C ASN A 77 17.79 -0.91 0.65
N PHE A 78 17.54 0.35 0.97
CA PHE A 78 18.21 1.06 2.06
C PHE A 78 17.28 1.21 3.26
N CYS A 79 17.82 0.97 4.46
CA CYS A 79 17.13 1.28 5.71
C CYS A 79 17.91 2.33 6.52
N TYR A 80 17.18 3.12 7.28
CA TYR A 80 17.75 4.08 8.21
C TYR A 80 18.34 3.39 9.47
N GLN A 81 17.73 2.29 9.87
CA GLN A 81 18.10 1.55 11.07
C GLN A 81 19.30 0.64 10.81
N ASP A 82 19.98 0.23 11.87
CA ASP A 82 21.10 -0.72 11.86
C ASP A 82 20.69 -2.15 11.45
N SER A 83 19.40 -2.43 11.36
CA SER A 83 18.84 -3.68 10.87
C SER A 83 17.55 -3.44 10.08
N PRO A 84 17.36 -4.11 8.94
CA PRO A 84 16.12 -4.01 8.16
C PRO A 84 14.90 -4.47 8.95
N ARG A 85 15.08 -5.31 9.97
CA ARG A 85 13.99 -5.81 10.83
C ARG A 85 13.54 -4.83 11.91
N ARG A 86 14.12 -3.64 11.99
CA ARG A 86 13.69 -2.58 12.93
C ARG A 86 12.68 -1.61 12.34
N ALA A 87 12.16 -1.88 11.15
CA ALA A 87 11.06 -1.09 10.60
C ALA A 87 9.83 -1.18 11.50
N HIS A 88 9.09 -0.07 11.63
CA HIS A 88 7.90 0.00 12.50
C HIS A 88 6.85 -1.06 12.15
N SER A 89 6.70 -1.40 10.88
CA SER A 89 5.77 -2.43 10.42
C SER A 89 5.97 -3.78 11.10
N ILE A 90 7.22 -4.13 11.44
CA ILE A 90 7.55 -5.41 12.10
C ILE A 90 7.04 -5.44 13.54
N ALA A 91 6.98 -4.30 14.21
CA ALA A 91 6.40 -4.17 15.55
C ALA A 91 4.87 -4.16 15.53
N ALA A 92 4.24 -3.98 14.39
CA ALA A 92 2.80 -3.94 14.25
C ALA A 92 2.19 -5.35 14.43
N GLN A 93 1.32 -5.50 15.41
CA GLN A 93 0.75 -6.79 15.83
C GLN A 93 -0.72 -6.95 15.46
N GLY A 94 -1.41 -5.85 15.18
CA GLY A 94 -2.86 -5.79 15.04
C GLY A 94 -3.43 -6.62 13.89
N GLY A 95 -2.79 -6.60 12.76
CA GLY A 95 -3.23 -7.25 11.54
C GLY A 95 -3.28 -6.31 10.34
N ILE A 96 -3.77 -6.82 9.24
CA ILE A 96 -3.90 -6.11 7.95
C ILE A 96 -5.39 -6.01 7.59
N ASN A 97 -5.86 -4.80 7.29
CA ASN A 97 -7.23 -4.58 6.84
C ASN A 97 -7.37 -4.89 5.35
N ALA A 98 -8.37 -5.69 5.00
CA ALA A 98 -8.71 -5.98 3.61
C ALA A 98 -10.23 -6.15 3.42
N ALA A 99 -10.74 -5.64 2.32
CA ALA A 99 -12.17 -5.64 2.01
C ALA A 99 -12.60 -6.98 1.39
N LYS A 100 -12.53 -8.07 2.16
CA LYS A 100 -12.94 -9.41 1.70
C LYS A 100 -14.41 -9.77 2.01
N ASP A 101 -15.04 -9.02 2.91
CA ASP A 101 -16.44 -9.23 3.35
C ASP A 101 -16.81 -10.68 3.72
N TYR A 102 -15.89 -11.39 4.38
CA TYR A 102 -16.09 -12.80 4.74
C TYR A 102 -17.25 -13.04 5.74
N LYS A 103 -17.62 -12.03 6.49
CA LYS A 103 -18.66 -12.11 7.50
C LYS A 103 -20.02 -11.58 7.03
N ASN A 104 -20.13 -11.13 5.77
CA ASN A 104 -21.33 -10.48 5.24
C ASN A 104 -21.82 -9.32 6.11
N ASP A 105 -20.89 -8.53 6.65
CA ASP A 105 -21.17 -7.37 7.49
C ASP A 105 -21.21 -6.05 6.72
N ASN A 106 -21.47 -6.17 5.41
CA ASN A 106 -21.54 -5.08 4.43
C ASN A 106 -20.23 -4.30 4.29
N ASP A 107 -19.10 -4.98 4.37
CA ASP A 107 -17.82 -4.39 4.01
C ASP A 107 -17.70 -4.25 2.48
N SER A 108 -16.88 -3.32 2.06
CA SER A 108 -16.62 -3.08 0.63
C SER A 108 -15.32 -2.32 0.43
N VAL A 109 -14.79 -2.35 -0.79
CA VAL A 109 -13.66 -1.54 -1.20
C VAL A 109 -13.92 -0.06 -0.91
N TYR A 110 -15.12 0.43 -1.23
CA TYR A 110 -15.49 1.83 -0.99
C TYR A 110 -15.56 2.17 0.51
N ARG A 111 -16.06 1.26 1.33
CA ARG A 111 -16.11 1.46 2.78
C ARG A 111 -14.70 1.49 3.38
N LEU A 112 -13.82 0.58 2.98
CA LEU A 112 -12.42 0.60 3.41
C LEU A 112 -11.71 1.88 2.96
N PHE A 113 -11.94 2.31 1.73
CA PHE A 113 -11.44 3.59 1.21
C PHE A 113 -11.91 4.76 2.06
N TYR A 114 -13.21 4.88 2.29
CA TYR A 114 -13.80 5.96 3.08
C TYR A 114 -13.25 5.99 4.52
N ASP A 115 -13.24 4.85 5.19
CA ASP A 115 -12.73 4.74 6.56
C ASP A 115 -11.25 5.16 6.65
N THR A 116 -10.45 4.79 5.64
CA THR A 116 -9.02 5.14 5.60
C THR A 116 -8.81 6.63 5.36
N VAL A 117 -9.55 7.24 4.44
CA VAL A 117 -9.47 8.69 4.17
C VAL A 117 -9.93 9.49 5.39
N LYS A 118 -11.06 9.07 6.00
CA LYS A 118 -11.59 9.71 7.21
C LYS A 118 -10.63 9.57 8.40
N GLY A 119 -10.09 8.37 8.62
CA GLY A 119 -9.13 8.11 9.70
C GLY A 119 -7.82 8.88 9.54
N GLY A 120 -7.47 9.29 8.33
CA GLY A 120 -6.32 10.15 8.01
C GLY A 120 -6.67 11.65 7.96
N ASP A 121 -7.77 12.08 8.57
CA ASP A 121 -8.22 13.50 8.58
C ASP A 121 -8.36 14.12 7.18
N TYR A 122 -8.74 13.32 6.19
CA TYR A 122 -8.90 13.74 4.79
C TYR A 122 -7.64 14.34 4.15
N ARG A 123 -6.45 13.96 4.66
CA ARG A 123 -5.15 14.43 4.15
C ARG A 123 -4.52 13.50 3.14
N ALA A 124 -5.05 12.29 3.02
CA ALA A 124 -4.50 11.30 2.11
C ALA A 124 -4.82 11.63 0.65
N ARG A 125 -3.96 11.18 -0.26
CA ARG A 125 -4.26 11.22 -1.69
C ARG A 125 -5.28 10.13 -2.00
N GLU A 126 -6.49 10.52 -2.31
CA GLU A 126 -7.66 9.63 -2.46
C GLU A 126 -7.43 8.52 -3.50
N THR A 127 -6.83 8.84 -4.64
CA THR A 127 -6.55 7.85 -5.69
C THR A 127 -5.64 6.72 -5.22
N ASN A 128 -4.65 7.03 -4.38
CA ASN A 128 -3.75 6.02 -3.82
C ASN A 128 -4.47 5.16 -2.78
N VAL A 129 -5.31 5.78 -1.93
CA VAL A 129 -6.08 5.06 -0.92
C VAL A 129 -7.13 4.17 -1.56
N TYR A 130 -7.81 4.66 -2.61
CA TYR A 130 -8.76 3.83 -3.35
C TYR A 130 -8.07 2.61 -3.97
N ARG A 131 -6.92 2.82 -4.62
CA ARG A 131 -6.14 1.71 -5.18
C ARG A 131 -5.71 0.70 -4.11
N LEU A 132 -5.27 1.17 -2.95
CA LEU A 132 -4.94 0.29 -1.82
C LEU A 132 -6.14 -0.55 -1.39
N ALA A 133 -7.31 0.06 -1.24
CA ALA A 133 -8.55 -0.63 -0.87
C ALA A 133 -8.95 -1.66 -1.95
N ASP A 134 -8.87 -1.29 -3.21
CA ASP A 134 -9.19 -2.13 -4.36
C ASP A 134 -8.34 -3.42 -4.41
N VAL A 135 -7.02 -3.31 -4.16
CA VAL A 135 -6.10 -4.47 -4.18
C VAL A 135 -5.97 -5.19 -2.84
N SER A 136 -6.60 -4.72 -1.78
CA SER A 136 -6.38 -5.20 -0.42
C SER A 136 -6.62 -6.71 -0.27
N SER A 137 -7.66 -7.23 -0.92
CA SER A 137 -7.96 -8.67 -0.92
C SER A 137 -6.87 -9.49 -1.59
N ASN A 138 -6.35 -9.02 -2.72
CA ASN A 138 -5.28 -9.70 -3.45
C ASN A 138 -3.96 -9.70 -2.65
N ILE A 139 -3.70 -8.64 -1.87
CA ILE A 139 -2.52 -8.57 -1.00
C ILE A 139 -2.57 -9.66 0.07
N ILE A 140 -3.73 -9.88 0.70
CA ILE A 140 -3.89 -10.99 1.66
C ILE A 140 -3.66 -12.33 0.98
N ASP A 141 -4.19 -12.55 -0.21
CA ASP A 141 -4.00 -13.79 -0.95
C ASP A 141 -2.54 -14.02 -1.34
N GLN A 142 -1.80 -12.98 -1.73
CA GLN A 142 -0.36 -13.05 -1.94
C GLN A 142 0.40 -13.42 -0.65
N CYS A 143 0.07 -12.78 0.47
CA CYS A 143 0.69 -13.11 1.76
C CYS A 143 0.45 -14.58 2.15
N VAL A 144 -0.75 -15.11 1.91
CA VAL A 144 -1.05 -16.52 2.12
C VAL A 144 -0.21 -17.41 1.20
N ALA A 145 -0.10 -17.04 -0.08
CA ALA A 145 0.65 -17.82 -1.07
C ALA A 145 2.15 -17.92 -0.73
N VAL A 146 2.75 -16.87 -0.16
CA VAL A 146 4.15 -16.87 0.29
C VAL A 146 4.33 -17.46 1.69
N GLY A 147 3.27 -17.93 2.33
CA GLY A 147 3.35 -18.71 3.57
C GLY A 147 3.13 -17.94 4.86
N VAL A 148 2.59 -16.71 4.82
CA VAL A 148 2.22 -15.98 6.05
C VAL A 148 1.14 -16.75 6.82
N PRO A 149 1.39 -17.14 8.08
CA PRO A 149 0.52 -18.01 8.85
C PRO A 149 -0.64 -17.24 9.49
N PHE A 150 -1.52 -16.67 8.68
CA PHE A 150 -2.73 -16.03 9.19
C PHE A 150 -3.58 -17.01 10.00
N ALA A 151 -4.24 -16.49 11.04
CA ALA A 151 -5.21 -17.24 11.79
C ALA A 151 -6.33 -17.76 10.89
N ARG A 152 -6.83 -18.96 11.19
CA ARG A 152 -7.92 -19.58 10.45
C ARG A 152 -9.04 -19.98 11.38
N GLU A 153 -10.26 -19.92 10.86
CA GLU A 153 -11.44 -20.48 11.51
C GLU A 153 -11.45 -22.01 11.39
N TYR A 154 -12.34 -22.64 12.17
CA TYR A 154 -12.50 -24.09 12.15
C TYR A 154 -12.78 -24.65 10.76
N GLY A 155 -13.52 -23.91 9.92
CA GLY A 155 -13.81 -24.28 8.54
C GLY A 155 -12.66 -24.08 7.54
N GLY A 156 -11.49 -23.59 8.00
CA GLY A 156 -10.30 -23.39 7.17
C GLY A 156 -10.22 -22.03 6.45
N LEU A 157 -11.25 -21.21 6.52
CA LEU A 157 -11.20 -19.83 6.03
C LEU A 157 -10.28 -18.98 6.90
N LEU A 158 -9.75 -17.91 6.35
CA LEU A 158 -8.97 -16.96 7.12
C LEU A 158 -9.86 -16.30 8.18
N ASP A 159 -9.38 -16.28 9.42
CA ASP A 159 -10.07 -15.57 10.48
C ASP A 159 -9.81 -14.06 10.37
N ASN A 160 -10.85 -13.29 10.65
CA ASN A 160 -10.79 -11.84 10.66
C ASN A 160 -11.56 -11.27 11.87
N ARG A 161 -11.17 -10.08 12.28
CA ARG A 161 -11.77 -9.42 13.44
C ARG A 161 -11.94 -7.92 13.19
N SER A 162 -12.77 -7.30 14.00
CA SER A 162 -12.78 -5.84 14.15
C SER A 162 -11.61 -5.41 15.03
N PHE A 163 -10.86 -4.40 14.61
CA PHE A 163 -9.71 -3.89 15.35
C PHE A 163 -9.54 -2.39 15.11
N GLY A 164 -9.09 -1.67 16.15
CA GLY A 164 -8.75 -0.25 16.02
C GLY A 164 -9.93 0.69 15.75
N GLY A 165 -11.13 0.36 16.23
CA GLY A 165 -12.34 1.18 16.01
C GLY A 165 -13.06 0.91 14.69
N VAL A 166 -12.58 -0.01 13.88
CA VAL A 166 -13.27 -0.45 12.66
C VAL A 166 -14.52 -1.23 13.04
N GLN A 167 -15.67 -0.85 12.49
CA GLN A 167 -16.98 -1.42 12.84
C GLN A 167 -17.31 -2.72 12.11
N VAL A 168 -16.48 -3.14 11.16
CA VAL A 168 -16.62 -4.39 10.40
C VAL A 168 -15.43 -5.31 10.65
N GLN A 169 -15.62 -6.60 10.41
CA GLN A 169 -14.58 -7.60 10.58
C GLN A 169 -13.74 -7.71 9.31
N ARG A 170 -12.69 -6.91 9.19
CA ARG A 170 -11.81 -6.87 8.01
C ARG A 170 -10.32 -7.01 8.32
N THR A 171 -9.95 -7.20 9.60
CA THR A 171 -8.55 -7.27 10.01
C THR A 171 -8.08 -8.72 10.06
N PHE A 172 -7.22 -9.10 9.13
CA PHE A 172 -6.57 -10.41 9.06
C PHE A 172 -5.29 -10.38 9.88
N TYR A 173 -5.01 -11.40 10.68
CA TYR A 173 -3.95 -11.38 11.67
C TYR A 173 -3.23 -12.72 11.84
N ALA A 174 -1.99 -12.67 12.30
CA ALA A 174 -1.14 -13.81 12.64
C ALA A 174 -0.81 -13.78 14.16
N LYS A 175 -1.83 -13.95 15.01
CA LYS A 175 -1.73 -14.12 16.48
C LYS A 175 -0.66 -13.27 17.18
N GLY A 176 -0.72 -11.95 17.00
CA GLY A 176 0.18 -10.99 17.65
C GLY A 176 1.53 -10.79 16.97
N GLN A 177 1.77 -11.39 15.83
CA GLN A 177 3.03 -11.31 15.09
C GLN A 177 2.85 -10.92 13.62
N THR A 178 1.74 -10.32 13.25
CA THR A 178 1.38 -10.07 11.85
C THR A 178 2.45 -9.27 11.10
N GLY A 179 3.04 -8.26 11.73
CA GLY A 179 4.06 -7.43 11.09
C GLY A 179 5.42 -8.13 10.97
N GLN A 180 5.68 -9.13 11.79
CA GLN A 180 6.93 -9.88 11.78
C GLN A 180 6.94 -10.98 10.71
N GLN A 181 5.81 -11.59 10.47
CA GLN A 181 5.62 -12.67 9.50
C GLN A 181 5.60 -12.13 8.05
#